data_3af949f87faccf5c158b00560ba5c6b6
#
_entry.id   3af949f87faccf5c158b00560ba5c6b6
#
_cell.length_a   1.000
_cell.length_b   1.000
_cell.length_c   1.000
_cell.angle_alpha   90.00
_cell.angle_beta   90.00
_cell.angle_gamma   90.00
#
_symmetry.space_group_name_H-M   'P 1'
#
loop_
_entity.id
_entity.type
_entity.pdbx_description
1 polymer ?
#
loop_
_entity_poly.entity_id
_entity_poly.type
_entity_poly.pdbx_seq_one_letter_code
_entity_poly.pdbx_strand_id
1 'polypeptide(L)'
;MRDAIPGAKEDPNYNATGISVVLHPVSPKIPSMHFNTRFIKTTQEWFGGGMDITPCVIFEDEKKYHRGLEVLCNKYDKSYYPKFKKWCDDYFFLKHRNEPRGVGGIFFDYLQTGDWGKDFEFVQGVGTYFHQFIKNTLIALKDEAVSY
;
A
#
# COMPACT_ATOMS: atom_id res chain seq x y z
N MET A 1 17.14 -10.61 -15.16
CA MET A 1 15.86 -9.92 -14.98
C MET A 1 14.66 -10.76 -15.45
N ARG A 2 14.72 -11.39 -16.65
CA ARG A 2 13.63 -12.27 -17.16
C ARG A 2 13.30 -13.47 -16.26
N ASP A 3 14.28 -14.00 -15.52
CA ASP A 3 14.12 -15.16 -14.64
C ASP A 3 13.34 -14.89 -13.35
N ALA A 4 13.10 -13.60 -13.05
CA ALA A 4 12.42 -13.16 -11.83
C ALA A 4 10.91 -12.87 -12.03
N ILE A 5 10.44 -12.87 -13.28
CA ILE A 5 9.02 -12.59 -13.59
C ILE A 5 8.34 -13.89 -14.00
N PRO A 6 7.32 -14.36 -13.25
CA PRO A 6 6.57 -15.56 -13.60
C PRO A 6 6.05 -15.51 -15.04
N GLY A 7 6.21 -16.60 -15.78
CA GLY A 7 5.75 -16.73 -17.16
C GLY A 7 6.60 -16.06 -18.24
N ALA A 8 7.57 -15.21 -17.87
CA ALA A 8 8.38 -14.47 -18.87
C ALA A 8 9.44 -15.32 -19.58
N LYS A 9 9.66 -16.56 -19.14
CA LYS A 9 10.53 -17.51 -19.83
C LYS A 9 9.81 -18.18 -21.01
N GLU A 10 8.53 -18.46 -20.85
CA GLU A 10 7.68 -19.11 -21.85
C GLU A 10 7.27 -18.09 -22.93
N ASP A 11 6.87 -16.88 -22.53
CA ASP A 11 6.56 -15.77 -23.43
C ASP A 11 7.11 -14.47 -22.82
N PRO A 12 8.02 -13.76 -23.52
CA PRO A 12 8.58 -12.49 -23.06
C PRO A 12 7.59 -11.32 -23.17
N ASN A 13 6.45 -11.51 -23.81
CA ASN A 13 5.41 -10.48 -23.90
C ASN A 13 4.68 -10.37 -22.55
N TYR A 14 4.44 -9.15 -22.13
CA TYR A 14 3.67 -8.87 -20.92
C TYR A 14 2.83 -7.61 -21.05
N ASN A 15 1.76 -7.55 -20.29
CA ASN A 15 0.97 -6.35 -20.09
C ASN A 15 1.05 -5.97 -18.61
N ALA A 16 1.24 -4.69 -18.35
CA ALA A 16 1.22 -4.14 -16.99
C ALA A 16 0.40 -2.85 -16.98
N THR A 17 -0.47 -2.72 -16.01
CA THR A 17 -1.21 -1.50 -15.75
C THR A 17 -1.27 -1.24 -14.26
N GLY A 18 -1.33 0.03 -13.86
CA GLY A 18 -1.38 0.38 -12.45
C GLY A 18 -1.40 1.88 -12.21
N ILE A 19 -1.51 2.23 -10.94
CA ILE A 19 -1.47 3.62 -10.46
C ILE A 19 -0.42 3.68 -9.37
N SER A 20 0.42 4.71 -9.39
CA SER A 20 1.36 5.04 -8.31
C SER A 20 1.14 6.48 -7.89
N VAL A 21 0.97 6.70 -6.60
CA VAL A 21 0.74 8.01 -6.00
C VAL A 21 1.71 8.21 -4.85
N VAL A 22 2.37 9.37 -4.85
CA VAL A 22 3.24 9.84 -3.77
C VAL A 22 2.78 11.23 -3.38
N LEU A 23 2.44 11.42 -2.11
CA LEU A 23 2.04 12.71 -1.55
C LEU A 23 3.06 13.12 -0.50
N HIS A 24 3.75 14.24 -0.74
CA HIS A 24 4.68 14.86 0.21
C HIS A 24 4.12 16.22 0.62
N PRO A 25 3.33 16.29 1.69
CA PRO A 25 2.74 17.54 2.18
C PRO A 25 3.82 18.53 2.66
N VAL A 26 3.53 19.82 2.56
CA VAL A 26 4.41 20.87 3.08
C VAL A 26 4.39 20.87 4.61
N SER A 27 3.22 20.67 5.22
CA SER A 27 3.11 20.59 6.68
C SER A 27 3.72 19.29 7.22
N PRO A 28 4.64 19.36 8.19
CA PRO A 28 5.22 18.16 8.82
C PRO A 28 4.20 17.37 9.66
N LYS A 29 3.06 17.95 9.99
CA LYS A 29 1.98 17.29 10.74
C LYS A 29 1.20 16.30 9.87
N ILE A 30 1.23 16.47 8.55
CA ILE A 30 0.60 15.56 7.59
C ILE A 30 1.65 14.55 7.16
N PRO A 31 1.45 13.24 7.35
CA PRO A 31 2.43 12.24 6.93
C PRO A 31 2.61 12.21 5.42
N SER A 32 3.82 11.89 4.96
CA SER A 32 4.02 11.49 3.58
C SER A 32 3.28 10.18 3.33
N MET A 33 2.61 10.08 2.19
CA MET A 33 1.71 8.97 1.87
C MET A 33 2.10 8.36 0.53
N HIS A 34 2.22 7.04 0.49
CA HIS A 34 2.56 6.30 -0.71
C HIS A 34 1.47 5.27 -0.99
N PHE A 35 1.13 5.13 -2.25
CA PHE A 35 0.15 4.16 -2.72
C PHE A 35 0.54 3.67 -4.10
N ASN A 36 0.44 2.38 -4.33
CA ASN A 36 0.47 1.84 -5.68
C ASN A 36 -0.44 0.63 -5.80
N THR A 37 -0.91 0.42 -7.01
CA THR A 37 -1.52 -0.83 -7.45
C THR A 37 -1.00 -1.17 -8.82
N ARG A 38 -0.90 -2.46 -9.11
CA ARG A 38 -0.54 -2.96 -10.42
C ARG A 38 -1.25 -4.27 -10.71
N PHE A 39 -1.59 -4.46 -11.98
CA PHE A 39 -1.97 -5.73 -12.55
C PHE A 39 -0.91 -6.11 -13.58
N ILE A 40 -0.41 -7.32 -13.52
CA ILE A 40 0.59 -7.83 -14.44
C ILE A 40 0.05 -9.11 -15.06
N LYS A 41 0.19 -9.20 -16.37
CA LYS A 41 -0.19 -10.38 -17.17
C LYS A 41 0.95 -10.78 -18.08
N THR A 42 1.37 -12.03 -17.93
CA THR A 42 2.29 -12.78 -18.81
C THR A 42 1.55 -14.00 -19.31
N THR A 43 2.14 -15.19 -19.30
CA THR A 43 1.40 -16.47 -19.34
C THR A 43 0.64 -16.74 -18.02
N GLN A 44 0.97 -15.97 -16.96
CA GLN A 44 0.26 -15.90 -15.69
C GLN A 44 -0.24 -14.49 -15.46
N GLU A 45 -1.12 -14.30 -14.47
CA GLU A 45 -1.60 -12.96 -14.13
C GLU A 45 -1.75 -12.80 -12.62
N TRP A 46 -1.46 -11.60 -12.10
CA TRP A 46 -1.57 -11.31 -10.68
C TRP A 46 -1.69 -9.82 -10.39
N PHE A 47 -2.13 -9.50 -9.19
CA PHE A 47 -2.11 -8.15 -8.65
C PHE A 47 -0.95 -7.94 -7.69
N GLY A 48 -0.47 -6.70 -7.64
CA GLY A 48 0.44 -6.21 -6.62
C GLY A 48 0.05 -4.81 -6.20
N GLY A 49 0.56 -4.37 -5.07
CA GLY A 49 0.28 -3.02 -4.59
C GLY A 49 0.56 -2.84 -3.11
N GLY A 50 0.04 -1.76 -2.59
CA GLY A 50 0.14 -1.43 -1.19
C GLY A 50 -0.04 0.04 -0.92
N MET A 51 -0.06 0.38 0.36
CA MET A 51 0.03 1.75 0.85
C MET A 51 0.80 1.79 2.15
N ASP A 52 1.58 2.85 2.34
CA ASP A 52 2.28 3.13 3.57
C ASP A 52 2.36 4.63 3.84
N ILE A 53 2.58 4.98 5.10
CA ILE A 53 2.72 6.38 5.51
C ILE A 53 4.00 6.59 6.32
N THR A 54 4.61 7.76 6.13
CA THR A 54 5.82 8.17 6.83
C THR A 54 5.61 9.53 7.49
N PRO A 55 5.24 9.55 8.77
CA PRO A 55 5.12 10.79 9.54
C PRO A 55 6.49 11.44 9.79
N CYS A 56 6.53 12.78 9.80
CA CYS A 56 7.71 13.54 10.22
C CYS A 56 7.72 13.82 11.73
N VAL A 57 6.54 13.81 12.37
CA VAL A 57 6.32 13.98 13.81
C VAL A 57 5.47 12.84 14.34
N ILE A 58 5.31 12.74 15.64
CA ILE A 58 4.45 11.70 16.26
C ILE A 58 3.06 11.76 15.62
N PHE A 59 2.60 10.63 15.12
CA PHE A 59 1.32 10.48 14.46
C PHE A 59 0.33 9.76 15.39
N GLU A 60 -0.56 10.53 16.02
CA GLU A 60 -1.48 10.02 17.05
C GLU A 60 -2.50 9.03 16.49
N ASP A 61 -2.89 9.17 15.22
CA ASP A 61 -3.86 8.31 14.53
C ASP A 61 -3.25 6.98 13.99
N GLU A 62 -2.00 6.65 14.32
CA GLU A 62 -1.34 5.43 13.83
C GLU A 62 -2.17 4.16 14.09
N LYS A 63 -2.68 4.01 15.31
CA LYS A 63 -3.50 2.85 15.67
C LYS A 63 -4.79 2.77 14.85
N LYS A 64 -5.42 3.91 14.60
CA LYS A 64 -6.64 4.00 13.79
C LYS A 64 -6.37 3.67 12.33
N TYR A 65 -5.24 4.16 11.80
CA TYR A 65 -4.78 3.83 10.46
C TYR A 65 -4.58 2.33 10.27
N HIS A 66 -3.81 1.68 11.13
CA HIS A 66 -3.58 0.24 11.07
C HIS A 66 -4.86 -0.57 11.30
N ARG A 67 -5.73 -0.13 12.22
CA ARG A 67 -7.03 -0.78 12.43
C ARG A 67 -7.91 -0.75 11.18
N GLY A 68 -7.90 0.36 10.44
CA GLY A 68 -8.64 0.47 9.19
C GLY A 68 -8.11 -0.47 8.11
N LEU A 69 -6.79 -0.62 7.98
CA LEU A 69 -6.17 -1.60 7.08
C LEU A 69 -6.50 -3.04 7.48
N GLU A 70 -6.47 -3.34 8.77
CA GLU A 70 -6.85 -4.66 9.28
C GLU A 70 -8.31 -5.00 8.95
N VAL A 71 -9.23 -4.06 9.19
CA VAL A 71 -10.64 -4.23 8.86
C VAL A 71 -10.85 -4.44 7.36
N LEU A 72 -10.13 -3.70 6.52
CA LEU A 72 -10.18 -3.88 5.08
C LEU A 72 -9.70 -5.28 4.68
N CYS A 73 -8.52 -5.68 5.13
CA CYS A 73 -7.94 -6.98 4.80
C CYS A 73 -8.82 -8.14 5.25
N ASN A 74 -9.37 -8.06 6.47
CA ASN A 74 -10.19 -9.11 7.08
C ASN A 74 -11.53 -9.36 6.36
N LYS A 75 -11.98 -8.45 5.49
CA LYS A 75 -13.15 -8.69 4.62
C LYS A 75 -12.88 -9.76 3.57
N TYR A 76 -11.62 -9.95 3.20
CA TYR A 76 -11.21 -10.87 2.14
C TYR A 76 -10.52 -12.09 2.72
N ASP A 77 -9.50 -11.89 3.58
CA ASP A 77 -8.81 -12.96 4.29
C ASP A 77 -8.17 -12.43 5.57
N LYS A 78 -8.38 -13.13 6.69
CA LYS A 78 -7.82 -12.75 8.00
C LYS A 78 -6.29 -12.82 8.06
N SER A 79 -5.67 -13.57 7.16
CA SER A 79 -4.21 -13.66 7.05
C SER A 79 -3.58 -12.49 6.30
N TYR A 80 -4.37 -11.72 5.54
CA TYR A 80 -3.84 -10.64 4.68
C TYR A 80 -3.16 -9.55 5.49
N TYR A 81 -3.82 -9.02 6.52
CA TYR A 81 -3.23 -7.92 7.28
C TYR A 81 -1.89 -8.29 7.93
N PRO A 82 -1.76 -9.34 8.75
CA PRO A 82 -0.48 -9.68 9.36
C PRO A 82 0.60 -10.02 8.33
N LYS A 83 0.25 -10.70 7.23
CA LYS A 83 1.16 -11.05 6.14
C LYS A 83 1.65 -9.80 5.40
N PHE A 84 0.73 -8.95 4.96
CA PHE A 84 1.05 -7.79 4.14
C PHE A 84 1.68 -6.65 4.93
N LYS A 85 1.32 -6.51 6.22
CA LYS A 85 1.98 -5.60 7.15
C LYS A 85 3.46 -5.98 7.32
N LYS A 86 3.71 -7.24 7.65
CA LYS A 86 5.08 -7.73 7.79
C LYS A 86 5.87 -7.56 6.49
N TRP A 87 5.27 -7.87 5.35
CA TRP A 87 5.93 -7.71 4.06
C TRP A 87 6.25 -6.25 3.76
N CYS A 88 5.35 -5.31 4.09
CA CYS A 88 5.60 -3.88 3.99
C CYS A 88 6.82 -3.45 4.82
N ASP A 89 6.88 -3.86 6.09
CA ASP A 89 7.97 -3.53 6.99
C ASP A 89 9.32 -4.07 6.49
N ASP A 90 9.35 -5.30 6.01
CA ASP A 90 10.55 -5.95 5.48
C ASP A 90 11.01 -5.30 4.15
N TYR A 91 10.07 -5.03 3.24
CA TYR A 91 10.37 -4.51 1.91
C TYR A 91 10.91 -3.08 1.94
N PHE A 92 10.36 -2.25 2.81
CA PHE A 92 10.76 -0.86 2.98
C PHE A 92 11.71 -0.64 4.16
N PHE A 93 12.36 -1.68 4.67
CA PHE A 93 13.27 -1.59 5.80
C PHE A 93 14.50 -0.72 5.46
N LEU A 94 14.75 0.28 6.31
CA LEU A 94 15.86 1.23 6.18
C LEU A 94 17.10 0.67 6.89
N LYS A 95 17.92 -0.08 6.18
CA LYS A 95 19.11 -0.76 6.76
C LYS A 95 20.06 0.18 7.48
N HIS A 96 20.25 1.40 6.94
CA HIS A 96 21.15 2.40 7.52
C HIS A 96 20.62 3.02 8.81
N ARG A 97 19.31 2.89 9.08
CA ARG A 97 18.66 3.37 10.30
C ARG A 97 18.20 2.23 11.22
N ASN A 98 18.27 0.99 10.72
CA ASN A 98 17.80 -0.20 11.42
C ASN A 98 16.35 -0.12 11.88
N GLU A 99 15.47 0.41 11.00
CA GLU A 99 14.04 0.59 11.28
C GLU A 99 13.18 0.39 10.02
N PRO A 100 11.89 0.02 10.14
CA PRO A 100 10.93 0.09 9.03
C PRO A 100 10.74 1.54 8.58
N ARG A 101 10.31 1.74 7.33
CA ARG A 101 9.97 3.07 6.82
C ARG A 101 8.69 3.59 7.45
N GLY A 102 8.79 4.67 8.23
CA GLY A 102 7.64 5.31 8.88
C GLY A 102 6.90 4.36 9.81
N VAL A 103 5.58 4.45 9.83
CA VAL A 103 4.71 3.51 10.55
C VAL A 103 4.28 2.33 9.68
N GLY A 104 4.74 2.30 8.43
CA GLY A 104 4.44 1.25 7.47
C GLY A 104 3.01 1.30 6.93
N GLY A 105 2.48 0.14 6.67
CA GLY A 105 1.17 -0.07 6.07
C GLY A 105 1.00 -1.50 5.62
N ILE A 106 0.58 -1.71 4.37
CA ILE A 106 0.51 -3.02 3.72
C ILE A 106 1.22 -3.01 2.38
N PHE A 107 1.89 -4.12 2.06
CA PHE A 107 2.47 -4.38 0.76
C PHE A 107 2.18 -5.82 0.34
N PHE A 108 1.78 -6.01 -0.90
CA PHE A 108 1.52 -7.33 -1.47
C PHE A 108 1.96 -7.38 -2.93
N ASP A 109 2.37 -8.56 -3.33
CA ASP A 109 2.66 -8.91 -4.72
C ASP A 109 2.22 -10.35 -4.98
N TYR A 110 2.15 -10.72 -6.25
CA TYR A 110 1.72 -12.07 -6.67
C TYR A 110 0.36 -12.48 -6.08
N LEU A 111 -0.54 -11.52 -5.87
CA LEU A 111 -1.89 -11.81 -5.42
C LEU A 111 -2.69 -12.46 -6.56
N GLN A 112 -2.95 -13.75 -6.40
CA GLN A 112 -3.59 -14.61 -7.37
C GLN A 112 -4.26 -15.76 -6.60
N THR A 113 -5.50 -15.54 -6.18
CA THR A 113 -6.25 -16.53 -5.38
C THR A 113 -7.02 -17.54 -6.23
N GLY A 114 -7.07 -17.32 -7.56
CA GLY A 114 -7.90 -18.06 -8.49
C GLY A 114 -9.26 -17.41 -8.74
N ASP A 115 -9.61 -16.38 -7.98
CA ASP A 115 -10.80 -15.54 -8.20
C ASP A 115 -10.35 -14.10 -8.53
N TRP A 116 -10.19 -13.83 -9.82
CA TRP A 116 -9.72 -12.53 -10.32
C TRP A 116 -10.62 -11.38 -9.85
N GLY A 117 -11.93 -11.58 -9.83
CA GLY A 117 -12.89 -10.56 -9.40
C GLY A 117 -12.69 -10.16 -7.95
N LYS A 118 -12.53 -11.16 -7.08
CA LYS A 118 -12.29 -10.96 -5.65
C LYS A 118 -10.93 -10.30 -5.36
N ASP A 119 -9.90 -10.71 -6.09
CA ASP A 119 -8.58 -10.09 -6.00
C ASP A 119 -8.63 -8.62 -6.44
N PHE A 120 -9.35 -8.32 -7.52
CA PHE A 120 -9.55 -6.95 -8.01
C PHE A 120 -10.35 -6.10 -7.02
N GLU A 121 -11.41 -6.64 -6.43
CA GLU A 121 -12.18 -5.95 -5.38
C GLU A 121 -11.32 -5.59 -4.17
N PHE A 122 -10.41 -6.49 -3.75
CA PHE A 122 -9.45 -6.18 -2.69
C PHE A 122 -8.55 -4.99 -3.08
N VAL A 123 -7.99 -4.99 -4.29
CA VAL A 123 -7.14 -3.88 -4.80
C VAL A 123 -7.91 -2.57 -4.85
N GLN A 124 -9.17 -2.59 -5.33
CA GLN A 124 -10.05 -1.41 -5.29
C GLN A 124 -10.32 -0.94 -3.86
N GLY A 125 -10.51 -1.89 -2.93
CA GLY A 125 -10.69 -1.61 -1.51
C GLY A 125 -9.49 -0.87 -0.90
N VAL A 126 -8.26 -1.26 -1.27
CA VAL A 126 -7.03 -0.57 -0.83
C VAL A 126 -7.01 0.87 -1.35
N GLY A 127 -7.33 1.08 -2.64
CA GLY A 127 -7.42 2.42 -3.23
C GLY A 127 -8.50 3.29 -2.58
N THR A 128 -9.66 2.72 -2.30
CA THR A 128 -10.75 3.42 -1.61
C THR A 128 -10.34 3.82 -0.19
N TYR A 129 -9.69 2.93 0.53
CA TYR A 129 -9.19 3.24 1.88
C TYR A 129 -8.12 4.33 1.85
N PHE A 130 -7.19 4.29 0.90
CA PHE A 130 -6.18 5.34 0.71
C PHE A 130 -6.84 6.70 0.47
N HIS A 131 -7.79 6.80 -0.46
CA HIS A 131 -8.54 8.04 -0.71
C HIS A 131 -9.25 8.56 0.54
N GLN A 132 -9.93 7.68 1.27
CA GLN A 132 -10.64 8.02 2.48
C GLN A 132 -9.69 8.54 3.58
N PHE A 133 -8.52 7.88 3.71
CA PHE A 133 -7.49 8.27 4.67
C PHE A 133 -6.95 9.67 4.36
N ILE A 134 -6.60 9.97 3.10
CA ILE A 134 -6.16 11.30 2.68
C ILE A 134 -7.22 12.33 3.04
N LYS A 135 -8.46 12.11 2.61
CA LYS A 135 -9.56 13.04 2.85
C LYS A 135 -9.73 13.35 4.33
N ASN A 136 -9.76 12.32 5.17
CA ASN A 136 -9.94 12.48 6.62
C ASN A 136 -8.77 13.21 7.27
N THR A 137 -7.53 12.89 6.88
CA THR A 137 -6.32 13.54 7.39
C THR A 137 -6.29 15.02 7.00
N LEU A 138 -6.59 15.36 5.74
CA LEU A 138 -6.62 16.75 5.29
C LEU A 138 -7.74 17.55 5.98
N ILE A 139 -8.91 16.97 6.20
CA ILE A 139 -10.00 17.63 6.91
C ILE A 139 -9.63 17.90 8.37
N ALA A 140 -9.08 16.89 9.06
CA ALA A 140 -8.71 17.00 10.48
C ALA A 140 -7.61 18.05 10.72
N LEU A 141 -6.69 18.23 9.76
CA LEU A 141 -5.54 19.12 9.89
C LEU A 141 -5.70 20.45 9.11
N LYS A 142 -6.89 20.71 8.55
CA LYS A 142 -7.16 21.90 7.72
C LYS A 142 -6.84 23.20 8.45
N ASP A 143 -7.20 23.30 9.72
CA ASP A 143 -7.01 24.53 10.50
C ASP A 143 -5.60 24.61 11.12
N GLU A 144 -4.87 23.51 11.17
CA GLU A 144 -3.50 23.46 11.69
C GLU A 144 -2.44 23.76 10.62
N ALA A 145 -2.77 23.61 9.34
CA ALA A 145 -1.87 23.86 8.23
C ALA A 145 -1.59 25.38 8.00
N VAL A 146 -2.31 26.28 8.66
CA VAL A 146 -2.29 27.73 8.42
C VAL A 146 -1.52 28.50 9.49
N SER A 147 -1.09 27.89 10.58
CA SER A 147 -0.27 28.57 11.61
C SER A 147 1.22 28.40 11.31
N TYR A 148 1.79 29.35 10.59
CA TYR A 148 3.22 29.62 10.58
C TYR A 148 3.58 30.60 11.67
#